data_344d3510e48bbb38ab7e5185e0ad9cff
#
_entry.id   344d3510e48bbb38ab7e5185e0ad9cff
#
_cell.length_a   1.000
_cell.length_b   1.000
_cell.length_c   1.000
_cell.angle_alpha   90.00
_cell.angle_beta   90.00
_cell.angle_gamma   90.00
#
_symmetry.space_group_name_H-M   'P 1'
#
loop_
_entity.id
_entity.type
_entity.pdbx_description
1 polymer ?
#
loop_
_entity_poly.entity_id
_entity_poly.type
_entity_poly.pdbx_seq_one_letter_code
_entity_poly.pdbx_strand_id
1 'polypeptide(L)'
;RERYVDVLLDLQERGELPVRIVHNDTKINNVMLDRETDKAVCVIDLDTVMPGSVLYDFGDMVRTMTSPAAEDEENLDKTFLRMPMFEAVVKGYLEAARDFITPQEVSKLAFSGLLITLETGIRFLTDYLEGDVYFKTKKERHNLHRARTQLRLVESMEEQMPEMEECVRKCFQTVNG
;
A
#
# COMPACT_ATOMS: atom_id res chain seq x y z
N ARG A 1 17.84 0.12 -1.30
CA ARG A 1 16.53 -0.28 -0.71
C ARG A 1 16.42 -1.78 -0.40
N GLU A 2 17.41 -2.57 -0.78
CA GLU A 2 17.51 -4.01 -0.45
C GLU A 2 17.23 -4.30 1.03
N ARG A 3 17.69 -3.45 1.94
CA ARG A 3 17.46 -3.54 3.39
C ARG A 3 15.98 -3.58 3.83
N TYR A 4 15.04 -3.25 2.95
CA TYR A 4 13.61 -3.26 3.27
C TYR A 4 12.96 -4.62 3.02
N VAL A 5 13.53 -5.44 2.12
CA VAL A 5 12.90 -6.63 1.57
C VAL A 5 12.55 -7.66 2.66
N ASP A 6 13.47 -7.92 3.56
CA ASP A 6 13.33 -9.00 4.55
C ASP A 6 12.64 -8.57 5.84
N VAL A 7 12.37 -7.27 6.04
CA VAL A 7 11.89 -6.73 7.33
C VAL A 7 10.60 -7.39 7.82
N LEU A 8 9.60 -7.56 6.96
CA LEU A 8 8.33 -8.19 7.35
C LEU A 8 8.44 -9.72 7.37
N LEU A 9 9.24 -10.29 6.48
CA LEU A 9 9.49 -11.74 6.42
C LEU A 9 10.19 -12.22 7.69
N ASP A 10 11.25 -11.52 8.12
CA ASP A 10 11.96 -11.80 9.37
C ASP A 10 11.03 -11.76 10.59
N LEU A 11 10.11 -10.81 10.64
CA LEU A 11 9.13 -10.72 11.72
C LEU A 11 8.11 -11.87 11.68
N GLN A 12 7.70 -12.31 10.49
CA GLN A 12 6.82 -13.47 10.33
C GLN A 12 7.52 -14.76 10.72
N GLU A 13 8.76 -14.97 10.29
CA GLU A 13 9.56 -16.15 10.64
C GLU A 13 9.79 -16.27 12.16
N ARG A 14 9.94 -15.13 12.85
CA ARG A 14 10.05 -15.09 14.32
C ARG A 14 8.70 -15.23 15.05
N GLY A 15 7.58 -15.31 14.31
CA GLY A 15 6.24 -15.40 14.89
C GLY A 15 5.73 -14.10 15.53
N GLU A 16 6.36 -12.95 15.21
CA GLU A 16 5.98 -11.64 15.75
C GLU A 16 4.82 -11.00 14.96
N LEU A 17 4.59 -11.43 13.72
CA LEU A 17 3.45 -11.04 12.89
C LEU A 17 2.53 -12.23 12.67
N PRO A 18 1.24 -12.14 13.02
CA PRO A 18 0.29 -13.22 12.79
C PRO A 18 -0.03 -13.38 11.30
N VAL A 19 -0.31 -14.63 10.90
CA VAL A 19 -0.90 -14.92 9.60
C VAL A 19 -2.42 -14.77 9.71
N ARG A 20 -3.00 -14.02 8.78
CA ARG A 20 -4.45 -13.78 8.69
C ARG A 20 -4.97 -14.11 7.30
N ILE A 21 -6.27 -14.04 7.10
CA ILE A 21 -6.85 -14.06 5.75
C ILE A 21 -6.85 -12.62 5.23
N VAL A 22 -6.21 -12.41 4.10
CA VAL A 22 -5.99 -11.09 3.48
C VAL A 22 -6.44 -11.11 2.02
N HIS A 23 -6.70 -9.94 1.47
CA HIS A 23 -7.18 -9.79 0.10
C HIS A 23 -6.04 -9.84 -0.93
N ASN A 24 -4.87 -9.26 -0.60
CA ASN A 24 -3.66 -9.12 -1.41
C ASN A 24 -3.79 -8.30 -2.72
N ASP A 25 -4.89 -7.58 -2.91
CA ASP A 25 -5.09 -6.63 -4.02
C ASP A 25 -6.10 -5.55 -3.60
N THR A 26 -5.80 -4.83 -2.52
CA THR A 26 -6.70 -3.86 -1.87
C THR A 26 -6.67 -2.48 -2.52
N LYS A 27 -6.29 -2.40 -3.78
CA LYS A 27 -6.35 -1.16 -4.55
C LYS A 27 -7.77 -0.57 -4.57
N ILE A 28 -7.87 0.75 -4.58
CA ILE A 28 -9.18 1.46 -4.56
C ILE A 28 -10.13 0.99 -5.67
N ASN A 29 -9.61 0.53 -6.81
CA ASN A 29 -10.39 0.04 -7.93
C ASN A 29 -11.19 -1.24 -7.62
N ASN A 30 -10.82 -1.96 -6.54
CA ASN A 30 -11.52 -3.15 -6.09
C ASN A 30 -12.58 -2.84 -5.02
N VAL A 31 -12.87 -1.56 -4.76
CA VAL A 31 -13.95 -1.10 -3.89
C VAL A 31 -15.04 -0.48 -4.73
N MET A 32 -16.26 -1.00 -4.66
CA MET A 32 -17.43 -0.40 -5.28
C MET A 32 -18.02 0.65 -4.36
N LEU A 33 -18.27 1.84 -4.90
CA LEU A 33 -18.90 2.94 -4.20
C LEU A 33 -20.31 3.18 -4.76
N ASP A 34 -21.24 3.51 -3.88
CA ASP A 34 -22.56 3.98 -4.26
C ASP A 34 -22.47 5.38 -4.89
N ARG A 35 -23.08 5.58 -6.05
CA ARG A 35 -22.95 6.82 -6.83
C ARG A 35 -23.57 8.05 -6.19
N GLU A 36 -24.57 7.87 -5.34
CA GLU A 36 -25.33 8.96 -4.75
C GLU A 36 -24.79 9.36 -3.38
N THR A 37 -24.25 8.37 -2.65
CA THR A 37 -23.84 8.56 -1.25
C THR A 37 -22.35 8.49 -1.03
N ASP A 38 -21.57 8.12 -2.06
CA ASP A 38 -20.12 7.86 -1.99
C ASP A 38 -19.71 6.81 -0.92
N LYS A 39 -20.66 6.00 -0.46
CA LYS A 39 -20.40 4.96 0.53
C LYS A 39 -19.88 3.69 -0.14
N ALA A 40 -18.95 3.01 0.54
CA ALA A 40 -18.52 1.70 0.13
C ALA A 40 -19.68 0.69 0.19
N VAL A 41 -19.86 -0.06 -0.89
CA VAL A 41 -20.93 -1.09 -1.04
C VAL A 41 -20.35 -2.47 -0.86
N CYS A 42 -19.27 -2.79 -1.56
CA CYS A 42 -18.60 -4.09 -1.47
C CYS A 42 -17.16 -4.03 -1.99
N VAL A 43 -16.39 -5.04 -1.63
CA VAL A 43 -15.08 -5.34 -2.19
C VAL A 43 -15.22 -6.45 -3.23
N ILE A 44 -14.51 -6.33 -4.33
CA ILE A 44 -14.54 -7.26 -5.48
C ILE A 44 -13.14 -7.79 -5.77
N ASP A 45 -13.01 -8.70 -6.74
CA ASP A 45 -11.74 -9.29 -7.18
C ASP A 45 -11.08 -10.13 -6.09
N LEU A 46 -11.82 -11.14 -5.62
CA LEU A 46 -11.43 -11.97 -4.46
C LEU A 46 -10.49 -13.14 -4.82
N ASP A 47 -9.98 -13.19 -6.04
CA ASP A 47 -9.15 -14.30 -6.56
C ASP A 47 -7.82 -14.43 -5.80
N THR A 48 -7.36 -13.35 -5.16
CA THR A 48 -6.10 -13.28 -4.42
C THR A 48 -6.26 -13.48 -2.91
N VAL A 49 -7.49 -13.76 -2.43
CA VAL A 49 -7.74 -13.98 -1.00
C VAL A 49 -7.06 -15.25 -0.52
N MET A 50 -6.12 -15.11 0.41
CA MET A 50 -5.33 -16.21 0.96
C MET A 50 -4.75 -15.89 2.34
N PRO A 51 -4.15 -16.85 3.04
CA PRO A 51 -3.35 -16.56 4.24
C PRO A 51 -2.18 -15.61 3.92
N GLY A 52 -2.01 -14.56 4.75
CA GLY A 52 -0.95 -13.57 4.56
C GLY A 52 -0.89 -12.56 5.71
N SER A 53 -0.22 -11.44 5.47
CA SER A 53 -0.12 -10.35 6.43
C SER A 53 -1.06 -9.20 6.08
N VAL A 54 -1.80 -8.69 7.07
CA VAL A 54 -2.63 -7.48 6.89
C VAL A 54 -1.80 -6.25 6.46
N LEU A 55 -0.49 -6.29 6.67
CA LEU A 55 0.42 -5.23 6.26
C LEU A 55 0.53 -5.12 4.74
N TYR A 56 0.33 -6.23 4.01
CA TYR A 56 0.30 -6.20 2.55
C TYR A 56 -0.97 -5.50 2.04
N ASP A 57 -2.12 -5.81 2.63
CA ASP A 57 -3.39 -5.14 2.30
C ASP A 57 -3.31 -3.64 2.61
N PHE A 58 -2.87 -3.28 3.82
CA PHE A 58 -2.72 -1.88 4.20
C PHE A 58 -1.72 -1.15 3.31
N GLY A 59 -0.60 -1.80 2.99
CA GLY A 59 0.43 -1.23 2.10
C GLY A 59 -0.11 -0.91 0.71
N ASP A 60 -0.95 -1.77 0.14
CA ASP A 60 -1.57 -1.55 -1.17
C ASP A 60 -2.63 -0.43 -1.14
N MET A 61 -3.41 -0.32 -0.05
CA MET A 61 -4.29 0.83 0.17
C MET A 61 -3.49 2.15 0.16
N VAL A 62 -2.38 2.22 0.91
CA VAL A 62 -1.52 3.41 0.95
C VAL A 62 -0.99 3.74 -0.45
N ARG A 63 -0.45 2.75 -1.16
CA ARG A 63 0.10 2.90 -2.51
C ARG A 63 -0.92 3.53 -3.48
N THR A 64 -2.17 3.04 -3.45
CA THR A 64 -3.18 3.41 -4.45
C THR A 64 -4.03 4.62 -4.07
N MET A 65 -4.16 4.95 -2.78
CA MET A 65 -5.06 6.00 -2.32
C MET A 65 -4.35 7.31 -1.96
N THR A 66 -3.03 7.29 -1.71
CA THR A 66 -2.35 8.46 -1.17
C THR A 66 -1.71 9.36 -2.22
N SER A 67 -1.37 8.83 -3.40
CA SER A 67 -0.83 9.65 -4.50
C SER A 67 -1.94 10.33 -5.30
N PRO A 68 -1.76 11.59 -5.74
CA PRO A 68 -2.67 12.23 -6.71
C PRO A 68 -2.42 11.77 -8.14
N ALA A 69 -1.26 11.16 -8.41
CA ALA A 69 -0.84 10.76 -9.74
C ALA A 69 -1.49 9.43 -10.16
N ALA A 70 -1.73 9.27 -11.47
CA ALA A 70 -2.04 7.97 -12.04
C ALA A 70 -0.84 7.02 -11.90
N GLU A 71 -1.09 5.70 -11.95
CA GLU A 71 -0.05 4.68 -11.78
C GLU A 71 1.05 4.78 -12.86
N ASP A 72 0.73 5.30 -14.04
CA ASP A 72 1.61 5.47 -15.19
C ASP A 72 1.91 6.95 -15.53
N GLU A 73 1.83 7.84 -14.53
CA GLU A 73 2.13 9.28 -14.70
C GLU A 73 3.57 9.49 -15.18
N GLU A 74 3.73 10.26 -16.23
CA GLU A 74 5.05 10.53 -16.82
C GLU A 74 5.74 11.74 -16.18
N ASN A 75 4.96 12.70 -15.68
CA ASN A 75 5.48 13.83 -14.91
C ASN A 75 5.62 13.44 -13.43
N LEU A 76 6.82 13.02 -13.06
CA LEU A 76 7.11 12.54 -11.71
C LEU A 76 6.95 13.59 -10.60
N ASP A 77 6.93 14.89 -10.92
CA ASP A 77 6.68 15.96 -9.95
C ASP A 77 5.26 15.91 -9.38
N LYS A 78 4.33 15.25 -10.09
CA LYS A 78 2.97 15.01 -9.61
C LYS A 78 2.86 13.80 -8.69
N THR A 79 3.93 13.01 -8.56
CA THR A 79 3.91 11.75 -7.79
C THR A 79 4.51 11.98 -6.42
N PHE A 80 3.65 12.02 -5.41
CA PHE A 80 4.04 12.20 -4.00
C PHE A 80 2.96 11.66 -3.07
N LEU A 81 3.32 11.34 -1.84
CA LEU A 81 2.38 10.96 -0.80
C LEU A 81 1.71 12.21 -0.22
N ARG A 82 0.38 12.20 -0.15
CA ARG A 82 -0.43 13.24 0.51
C ARG A 82 -0.74 12.81 1.95
N MET A 83 -0.11 13.45 2.93
CA MET A 83 -0.32 13.14 4.34
C MET A 83 -1.79 13.16 4.79
N PRO A 84 -2.66 14.11 4.37
CA PRO A 84 -4.09 14.05 4.74
C PRO A 84 -4.82 12.79 4.24
N MET A 85 -4.43 12.28 3.07
CA MET A 85 -5.00 11.03 2.55
C MET A 85 -4.46 9.81 3.30
N PHE A 86 -3.17 9.83 3.62
CA PHE A 86 -2.56 8.79 4.46
C PHE A 86 -3.23 8.72 5.84
N GLU A 87 -3.44 9.85 6.51
CA GLU A 87 -4.14 9.94 7.79
C GLU A 87 -5.57 9.37 7.70
N ALA A 88 -6.31 9.68 6.64
CA ALA A 88 -7.66 9.15 6.43
C ALA A 88 -7.65 7.62 6.26
N VAL A 89 -6.69 7.07 5.50
CA VAL A 89 -6.52 5.61 5.33
C VAL A 89 -6.16 4.96 6.68
N VAL A 90 -5.19 5.51 7.41
CA VAL A 90 -4.77 4.99 8.73
C VAL A 90 -5.95 4.98 9.71
N LYS A 91 -6.68 6.09 9.81
CA LYS A 91 -7.80 6.22 10.74
C LYS A 91 -8.90 5.22 10.42
N GLY A 92 -9.37 5.18 9.17
CA GLY A 92 -10.43 4.24 8.77
C GLY A 92 -10.02 2.78 8.95
N TYR A 93 -8.76 2.45 8.62
CA TYR A 93 -8.25 1.11 8.82
C TYR A 93 -8.18 0.71 10.31
N LEU A 94 -7.62 1.56 11.16
CA LEU A 94 -7.49 1.28 12.59
C LEU A 94 -8.85 1.22 13.29
N GLU A 95 -9.83 2.06 12.90
CA GLU A 95 -11.21 1.98 13.41
C GLU A 95 -11.85 0.60 13.10
N ALA A 96 -11.62 0.06 11.90
CA ALA A 96 -12.14 -1.24 11.49
C ALA A 96 -11.35 -2.42 12.09
N ALA A 97 -10.04 -2.27 12.25
CA ALA A 97 -9.13 -3.34 12.67
C ALA A 97 -8.89 -3.41 14.20
N ARG A 98 -9.41 -2.47 14.98
CA ARG A 98 -9.09 -2.27 16.41
C ARG A 98 -9.21 -3.54 17.26
N ASP A 99 -10.16 -4.43 16.92
CA ASP A 99 -10.45 -5.62 17.73
C ASP A 99 -9.46 -6.77 17.47
N PHE A 100 -8.64 -6.69 16.42
CA PHE A 100 -7.73 -7.78 16.07
C PHE A 100 -6.28 -7.38 15.81
N ILE A 101 -6.03 -6.11 15.46
CA ILE A 101 -4.68 -5.66 15.09
C ILE A 101 -3.75 -5.64 16.32
N THR A 102 -2.55 -6.17 16.15
CA THR A 102 -1.55 -6.20 17.22
C THR A 102 -0.70 -4.92 17.24
N PRO A 103 -0.13 -4.53 18.39
CA PRO A 103 0.80 -3.41 18.44
C PRO A 103 2.01 -3.55 17.49
N GLN A 104 2.45 -4.79 17.25
CA GLN A 104 3.53 -5.07 16.30
C GLN A 104 3.11 -4.77 14.85
N GLU A 105 1.90 -5.19 14.45
CA GLU A 105 1.34 -4.83 13.14
C GLU A 105 1.20 -3.31 13.00
N VAL A 106 0.66 -2.63 14.00
CA VAL A 106 0.52 -1.16 14.01
C VAL A 106 1.86 -0.47 13.81
N SER A 107 2.92 -0.93 14.46
CA SER A 107 4.27 -0.37 14.33
C SER A 107 4.85 -0.46 12.93
N LYS A 108 4.26 -1.30 12.05
CA LYS A 108 4.73 -1.54 10.68
C LYS A 108 3.79 -0.98 9.60
N LEU A 109 2.66 -0.37 9.97
CA LEU A 109 1.71 0.16 8.98
C LEU A 109 2.35 1.19 8.04
N ALA A 110 3.04 2.20 8.56
CA ALA A 110 3.71 3.19 7.72
C ALA A 110 4.74 2.56 6.78
N PHE A 111 5.57 1.66 7.32
CA PHE A 111 6.59 0.95 6.57
C PHE A 111 5.99 0.04 5.48
N SER A 112 4.84 -0.59 5.72
CA SER A 112 4.20 -1.48 4.74
C SER A 112 3.77 -0.73 3.48
N GLY A 113 3.32 0.54 3.60
CA GLY A 113 3.03 1.41 2.45
C GLY A 113 4.25 1.57 1.53
N LEU A 114 5.40 1.85 2.13
CA LEU A 114 6.67 1.95 1.41
C LEU A 114 7.07 0.62 0.78
N LEU A 115 7.00 -0.49 1.52
CA LEU A 115 7.44 -1.80 1.06
C LEU A 115 6.61 -2.30 -0.14
N ILE A 116 5.28 -2.25 -0.05
CA ILE A 116 4.41 -2.71 -1.14
C ILE A 116 4.52 -1.81 -2.38
N THR A 117 4.73 -0.51 -2.19
CA THR A 117 5.01 0.40 -3.30
C THR A 117 6.34 0.05 -3.98
N LEU A 118 7.37 -0.27 -3.21
CA LEU A 118 8.68 -0.70 -3.74
C LEU A 118 8.56 -2.04 -4.48
N GLU A 119 7.90 -3.04 -3.88
CA GLU A 119 7.68 -4.34 -4.51
C GLU A 119 6.97 -4.19 -5.86
N THR A 120 5.86 -3.44 -5.89
CA THR A 120 5.10 -3.19 -7.11
C THR A 120 5.95 -2.48 -8.17
N GLY A 121 6.78 -1.52 -7.77
CA GLY A 121 7.72 -0.84 -8.66
C GLY A 121 8.75 -1.80 -9.27
N ILE A 122 9.29 -2.72 -8.46
CA ILE A 122 10.21 -3.76 -8.93
C ILE A 122 9.50 -4.70 -9.90
N ARG A 123 8.29 -5.15 -9.60
CA ARG A 123 7.50 -6.03 -10.48
C ARG A 123 7.24 -5.40 -11.84
N PHE A 124 6.85 -4.13 -11.91
CA PHE A 124 6.70 -3.42 -13.18
C PHE A 124 8.02 -3.29 -13.94
N LEU A 125 9.12 -3.01 -13.24
CA LEU A 125 10.43 -2.92 -13.88
C LEU A 125 10.88 -4.26 -14.43
N THR A 126 10.70 -5.34 -13.68
CA THR A 126 11.03 -6.71 -14.11
C THR A 126 10.25 -7.07 -15.37
N ASP A 127 8.93 -6.86 -15.36
CA ASP A 127 8.09 -7.17 -16.53
C ASP A 127 8.50 -6.36 -17.77
N TYR A 128 8.83 -5.08 -17.60
CA TYR A 128 9.37 -4.26 -18.70
C TYR A 128 10.68 -4.84 -19.27
N LEU A 129 11.59 -5.29 -18.41
CA LEU A 129 12.88 -5.89 -18.84
C LEU A 129 12.69 -7.25 -19.51
N GLU A 130 11.65 -7.98 -19.15
CA GLU A 130 11.26 -9.27 -19.74
C GLU A 130 10.42 -9.12 -21.02
N GLY A 131 10.09 -7.89 -21.43
CA GLY A 131 9.36 -7.61 -22.68
C GLY A 131 7.84 -7.45 -22.50
N ASP A 132 7.38 -7.01 -21.33
CA ASP A 132 5.97 -6.72 -21.03
C ASP A 132 5.06 -7.96 -21.19
N VAL A 133 5.42 -9.07 -20.55
CA VAL A 133 4.73 -10.37 -20.72
C VAL A 133 3.63 -10.63 -19.69
N TYR A 134 3.69 -9.99 -18.52
CA TYR A 134 2.77 -10.23 -17.40
C TYR A 134 1.66 -9.18 -17.31
N PHE A 135 2.01 -7.90 -17.20
CA PHE A 135 1.03 -6.83 -17.07
C PHE A 135 0.54 -6.33 -18.44
N LYS A 136 -0.77 -6.14 -18.57
CA LYS A 136 -1.35 -5.55 -19.80
C LYS A 136 -0.81 -4.14 -20.03
N THR A 137 -0.23 -3.89 -21.20
CA THR A 137 0.26 -2.59 -21.62
C THR A 137 -0.71 -1.92 -22.61
N LYS A 138 -0.80 -0.58 -22.57
CA LYS A 138 -1.64 0.23 -23.45
C LYS A 138 -0.84 1.18 -24.34
N LYS A 139 0.44 1.36 -24.03
CA LYS A 139 1.37 2.26 -24.72
C LYS A 139 2.78 1.72 -24.63
N GLU A 140 3.67 2.23 -25.48
CA GLU A 140 5.11 1.92 -25.42
C GLU A 140 5.67 2.28 -24.02
N ARG A 141 6.52 1.42 -23.47
CA ARG A 141 7.19 1.61 -22.16
C ARG A 141 6.20 1.78 -20.98
N HIS A 142 4.99 1.26 -21.10
CA HIS A 142 3.95 1.46 -20.09
C HIS A 142 4.40 1.00 -18.69
N ASN A 143 4.98 -0.22 -18.59
CA ASN A 143 5.46 -0.72 -17.30
C ASN A 143 6.73 0.00 -16.81
N LEU A 144 7.56 0.56 -17.69
CA LEU A 144 8.64 1.44 -17.28
C LEU A 144 8.12 2.74 -16.65
N HIS A 145 7.07 3.37 -17.21
CA HIS A 145 6.42 4.55 -16.60
C HIS A 145 5.85 4.20 -15.24
N ARG A 146 5.12 3.07 -15.14
CA ARG A 146 4.59 2.57 -13.86
C ARG A 146 5.70 2.36 -12.83
N ALA A 147 6.79 1.68 -13.20
CA ALA A 147 7.92 1.47 -12.30
C ALA A 147 8.50 2.78 -11.78
N ARG A 148 8.70 3.78 -12.66
CA ARG A 148 9.23 5.10 -12.29
C ARG A 148 8.29 5.83 -11.33
N THR A 149 6.99 5.77 -11.57
CA THR A 149 5.96 6.37 -10.70
C THR A 149 6.00 5.72 -9.31
N GLN A 150 6.05 4.39 -9.23
CA GLN A 150 6.14 3.71 -7.92
C GLN A 150 7.44 4.07 -7.19
N LEU A 151 8.59 4.05 -7.87
CA LEU A 151 9.87 4.40 -7.25
C LEU A 151 9.93 5.86 -6.78
N ARG A 152 9.29 6.79 -7.50
CA ARG A 152 9.15 8.18 -7.07
C ARG A 152 8.25 8.31 -5.83
N LEU A 153 7.16 7.53 -5.78
CA LEU A 153 6.29 7.49 -4.61
C LEU A 153 7.03 6.93 -3.38
N VAL A 154 7.87 5.90 -3.56
CA VAL A 154 8.75 5.38 -2.49
C VAL A 154 9.68 6.49 -1.96
N GLU A 155 10.30 7.30 -2.83
CA GLU A 155 11.13 8.42 -2.40
C GLU A 155 10.36 9.40 -1.53
N SER A 156 9.14 9.77 -1.95
CA SER A 156 8.28 10.65 -1.18
C SER A 156 7.88 10.05 0.19
N MET A 157 7.66 8.74 0.27
CA MET A 157 7.42 8.05 1.54
C MET A 157 8.67 7.99 2.42
N GLU A 158 9.86 7.77 1.84
CA GLU A 158 11.13 7.81 2.59
C GLU A 158 11.35 9.17 3.23
N GLU A 159 11.09 10.26 2.50
CA GLU A 159 11.20 11.63 2.98
C GLU A 159 10.23 11.95 4.13
N GLN A 160 9.02 11.38 4.09
CA GLN A 160 7.94 11.63 5.04
C GLN A 160 7.78 10.53 6.11
N MET A 161 8.64 9.50 6.13
CA MET A 161 8.48 8.35 7.02
C MET A 161 8.31 8.71 8.51
N PRO A 162 9.09 9.64 9.09
CA PRO A 162 8.88 10.01 10.49
C PRO A 162 7.49 10.61 10.77
N GLU A 163 6.94 11.38 9.82
CA GLU A 163 5.60 11.97 9.93
C GLU A 163 4.52 10.90 9.77
N MET A 164 4.71 9.93 8.86
CA MET A 164 3.82 8.79 8.67
C MET A 164 3.74 7.92 9.93
N GLU A 165 4.88 7.58 10.54
CA GLU A 165 4.94 6.80 11.78
C GLU A 165 4.25 7.52 12.94
N GLU A 166 4.48 8.83 13.08
CA GLU A 166 3.83 9.64 14.11
C GLU A 166 2.31 9.73 13.89
N CYS A 167 1.86 9.82 12.63
CA CYS A 167 0.44 9.79 12.27
C CYS A 167 -0.21 8.48 12.71
N VAL A 168 0.40 7.33 12.38
CA VAL A 168 -0.08 6.00 12.81
C VAL A 168 -0.19 5.93 14.33
N ARG A 169 0.85 6.37 15.06
CA ARG A 169 0.88 6.35 16.51
C ARG A 169 -0.26 7.17 17.13
N LYS A 170 -0.50 8.38 16.63
CA LYS A 170 -1.59 9.26 17.10
C LYS A 170 -2.97 8.66 16.83
N CYS A 171 -3.20 8.18 15.61
CA CYS A 171 -4.46 7.55 15.24
C CYS A 171 -4.74 6.31 16.11
N PHE A 172 -3.74 5.47 16.36
CA PHE A 172 -3.89 4.28 17.20
C PHE A 172 -4.25 4.64 18.66
N GLN A 173 -3.64 5.69 19.22
CA GLN A 173 -4.00 6.19 20.55
C GLN A 173 -5.44 6.70 20.61
N THR A 174 -5.89 7.40 19.56
CA THR A 174 -7.25 7.96 19.50
C THR A 174 -8.32 6.88 19.39
N VAL A 175 -8.05 5.80 18.66
CA VAL A 175 -9.01 4.69 18.46
C VAL A 175 -9.16 3.82 19.71
N ASN A 176 -8.12 3.74 20.55
CA ASN A 176 -8.08 2.88 21.74
C ASN A 176 -8.27 3.63 23.07
N GLY A 177 -8.38 4.95 23.06
CA GLY A 177 -8.65 5.81 24.24
C GLY A 177 -10.10 6.18 24.34
#